data_a18ae28a8c99a108c1d942050dbec948
#
_entry.id   a18ae28a8c99a108c1d942050dbec948
#
_cell.length_a   1.000
_cell.length_b   1.000
_cell.length_c   1.000
_cell.angle_alpha   90.00
_cell.angle_beta   90.00
_cell.angle_gamma   90.00
#
_symmetry.space_group_name_H-M   'P 1'
#
loop_
_entity.id
_entity.type
_entity.pdbx_description
1 polymer ?
#
loop_
_entity_poly.entity_id
_entity_poly.type
_entity_poly.pdbx_seq_one_letter_code
_entity_poly.pdbx_strand_id
1 'polypeptide(L)'
;GLREDEGTALAVMVTRLAGHKGIDLLCYIAERLMQRRVQLLVVGTGEEKYEWFLSYLQSRYPGQSAVCLKFDPKIANLAYAGADLYLMPSKAEPCGLSQLIAMRFGAVPVVNATGGLRDTVWPYDPDCEAGRGFTFQSYNADDFLAAIDRALALFYDAPDKWLRLARGDMAIDSSWKLPAQEYMELYKKAIEG
;
A
#
# COMPACT_ATOMS: atom_id res chain seq x y z
N GLY A 1 18.73 -4.78 -6.50
CA GLY A 1 18.18 -4.48 -7.41
C GLY A 1 17.58 -3.23 -8.03
N LEU A 2 16.98 -2.33 -7.28
CA LEU A 2 16.46 -1.06 -7.82
C LEU A 2 17.61 -0.09 -8.11
N ARG A 3 17.38 0.82 -9.06
CA ARG A 3 18.30 1.91 -9.37
C ARG A 3 18.15 2.99 -8.30
N GLU A 4 19.24 3.61 -7.88
CA GLU A 4 19.18 4.80 -7.05
C GLU A 4 18.67 5.97 -7.89
N ASP A 5 17.49 6.48 -7.55
CA ASP A 5 16.83 7.58 -8.27
C ASP A 5 15.87 8.30 -7.32
N GLU A 6 16.35 9.36 -6.68
CA GLU A 6 15.58 10.18 -5.74
C GLU A 6 14.37 10.87 -6.38
N GLY A 7 14.33 10.98 -7.69
CA GLY A 7 13.25 11.62 -8.42
C GLY A 7 12.15 10.67 -8.89
N THR A 8 12.27 9.37 -8.63
CA THR A 8 11.29 8.37 -9.08
C THR A 8 10.56 7.74 -7.90
N ALA A 9 9.24 7.81 -7.91
CA ALA A 9 8.39 7.25 -6.86
C ALA A 9 8.63 5.75 -6.68
N LEU A 10 8.72 5.28 -5.43
CA LEU A 10 8.83 3.87 -5.08
C LEU A 10 7.48 3.32 -4.61
N ALA A 11 6.87 2.47 -5.42
CA ALA A 11 5.70 1.69 -5.07
C ALA A 11 6.12 0.36 -4.44
N VAL A 12 5.59 0.07 -3.27
CA VAL A 12 5.94 -1.12 -2.48
C VAL A 12 4.73 -1.98 -2.18
N MET A 13 4.92 -3.29 -2.19
CA MET A 13 3.96 -4.27 -1.73
C MET A 13 4.65 -5.29 -0.81
N VAL A 14 4.22 -5.39 0.44
CA VAL A 14 4.73 -6.38 1.42
C VAL A 14 3.58 -7.30 1.81
N THR A 15 3.55 -8.53 1.29
CA THR A 15 2.41 -9.43 1.47
C THR A 15 2.74 -10.88 1.13
N ARG A 16 1.85 -11.79 1.51
CA ARG A 16 1.85 -13.13 0.92
C ARG A 16 1.43 -13.05 -0.54
N LEU A 17 2.16 -13.73 -1.42
CA LEU A 17 1.86 -13.78 -2.85
C LEU A 17 0.71 -14.76 -3.12
N ALA A 18 -0.51 -14.30 -2.90
CA ALA A 18 -1.73 -15.09 -3.05
C ALA A 18 -2.82 -14.28 -3.78
N GLY A 19 -3.70 -14.95 -4.52
CA GLY A 19 -4.70 -14.29 -5.34
C GLY A 19 -5.61 -13.32 -4.57
N HIS A 20 -6.03 -13.68 -3.34
CA HIS A 20 -6.86 -12.78 -2.53
C HIS A 20 -6.14 -11.50 -2.05
N LYS A 21 -4.82 -11.41 -2.20
CA LYS A 21 -4.03 -10.21 -1.92
C LYS A 21 -3.88 -9.27 -3.14
N GLY A 22 -4.51 -9.61 -4.27
CA GLY A 22 -4.54 -8.77 -5.46
C GLY A 22 -3.28 -8.83 -6.30
N ILE A 23 -2.46 -9.89 -6.14
CA ILE A 23 -1.28 -10.10 -6.99
C ILE A 23 -1.69 -10.33 -8.45
N ASP A 24 -2.84 -10.93 -8.68
CA ASP A 24 -3.43 -11.10 -10.02
C ASP A 24 -3.67 -9.74 -10.71
N LEU A 25 -4.20 -8.76 -9.97
CA LEU A 25 -4.37 -7.40 -10.50
C LEU A 25 -3.02 -6.75 -10.81
N LEU A 26 -2.04 -6.90 -9.90
CA LEU A 26 -0.69 -6.38 -10.12
C LEU A 26 -0.05 -7.02 -11.37
N CYS A 27 -0.15 -8.34 -11.53
CA CYS A 27 0.35 -9.04 -12.71
C CYS A 27 -0.29 -8.50 -14.00
N TYR A 28 -1.58 -8.23 -13.99
CA TYR A 28 -2.29 -7.72 -15.16
C TYR A 28 -1.86 -6.31 -15.57
N ILE A 29 -1.58 -5.43 -14.60
CA ILE A 29 -1.18 -4.05 -14.89
C ILE A 29 0.34 -3.87 -15.05
N ALA A 30 1.16 -4.86 -14.69
CA ALA A 30 2.60 -4.70 -14.50
C ALA A 30 3.32 -4.03 -15.68
N GLU A 31 3.08 -4.49 -16.92
CA GLU A 31 3.70 -3.90 -18.12
C GLU A 31 3.28 -2.43 -18.30
N ARG A 32 2.01 -2.10 -18.02
CA ARG A 32 1.50 -0.72 -18.09
C ARG A 32 2.06 0.15 -16.95
N LEU A 33 2.22 -0.43 -15.77
CA LEU A 33 2.81 0.25 -14.62
C LEU A 33 4.28 0.60 -14.89
N MET A 34 5.05 -0.30 -15.50
CA MET A 34 6.45 -0.06 -15.86
C MET A 34 6.64 1.02 -16.94
N GLN A 35 5.57 1.45 -17.61
CA GLN A 35 5.60 2.61 -18.51
C GLN A 35 5.45 3.95 -17.76
N ARG A 36 5.19 3.95 -16.46
CA ARG A 36 5.14 5.14 -15.62
C ARG A 36 6.51 5.42 -15.03
N ARG A 37 6.67 6.65 -14.55
CA ARG A 37 7.83 7.02 -13.75
C ARG A 37 7.65 6.48 -12.33
N VAL A 38 7.89 5.19 -12.14
CA VAL A 38 7.73 4.49 -10.86
C VAL A 38 8.67 3.29 -10.79
N GLN A 39 9.20 3.03 -9.63
CA GLN A 39 9.87 1.78 -9.28
C GLN A 39 8.91 0.90 -8.49
N LEU A 40 9.01 -0.41 -8.65
CA LEU A 40 8.20 -1.40 -7.95
C LEU A 40 9.08 -2.33 -7.12
N LEU A 41 8.79 -2.42 -5.83
CA LEU A 41 9.37 -3.44 -4.94
C LEU A 41 8.27 -4.33 -4.37
N VAL A 42 8.37 -5.63 -4.59
CA VAL A 42 7.47 -6.61 -3.96
C VAL A 42 8.28 -7.49 -3.00
N VAL A 43 7.82 -7.58 -1.75
CA VAL A 43 8.44 -8.40 -0.70
C VAL A 43 7.43 -9.44 -0.21
N GLY A 44 7.77 -10.70 -0.32
CA GLY A 44 6.92 -11.80 0.16
C GLY A 44 7.11 -13.09 -0.62
N THR A 45 6.46 -14.13 -0.14
CA THR A 45 6.45 -15.47 -0.77
C THR A 45 5.00 -15.98 -0.87
N GLY A 46 4.76 -16.96 -1.73
CA GLY A 46 3.43 -17.55 -1.83
C GLY A 46 3.25 -18.53 -3.00
N GLU A 47 2.27 -18.25 -3.86
CA GLU A 47 1.97 -19.11 -5.00
C GLU A 47 3.07 -19.00 -6.06
N GLU A 48 3.60 -20.13 -6.51
CA GLU A 48 4.72 -20.23 -7.46
C GLU A 48 4.51 -19.42 -8.74
N LYS A 49 3.29 -19.38 -9.28
CA LYS A 49 2.96 -18.60 -10.47
C LYS A 49 3.23 -17.10 -10.30
N TYR A 50 3.00 -16.56 -9.09
CA TYR A 50 3.25 -15.15 -8.79
C TYR A 50 4.74 -14.89 -8.53
N GLU A 51 5.43 -15.80 -7.84
CA GLU A 51 6.87 -15.73 -7.64
C GLU A 51 7.61 -15.75 -8.98
N TRP A 52 7.20 -16.65 -9.88
CA TRP A 52 7.74 -16.73 -11.24
C TRP A 52 7.50 -15.44 -12.02
N PHE A 53 6.26 -14.94 -12.03
CA PHE A 53 5.91 -13.73 -12.76
C PHE A 53 6.69 -12.51 -12.26
N LEU A 54 6.82 -12.33 -10.95
CA LEU A 54 7.56 -11.19 -10.36
C LEU A 54 9.06 -11.29 -10.64
N SER A 55 9.61 -12.51 -10.63
CA SER A 55 11.00 -12.76 -11.03
C SER A 55 11.23 -12.44 -12.52
N TYR A 56 10.28 -12.81 -13.38
CA TYR A 56 10.28 -12.43 -14.79
C TYR A 56 10.22 -10.89 -14.94
N LEU A 57 9.32 -10.23 -14.23
CA LEU A 57 9.18 -8.77 -14.29
C LEU A 57 10.47 -8.05 -13.88
N GLN A 58 11.13 -8.51 -12.81
CA GLN A 58 12.44 -7.99 -12.39
C GLN A 58 13.49 -8.15 -13.49
N SER A 59 13.51 -9.28 -14.15
CA SER A 59 14.47 -9.54 -15.25
C SER A 59 14.17 -8.69 -16.48
N ARG A 60 12.90 -8.41 -16.74
CA ARG A 60 12.42 -7.61 -17.88
C ARG A 60 12.66 -6.11 -17.69
N TYR A 61 12.59 -5.63 -16.44
CA TYR A 61 12.73 -4.23 -16.05
C TYR A 61 13.81 -4.05 -14.96
N PRO A 62 15.10 -4.34 -15.30
CA PRO A 62 16.19 -4.25 -14.33
C PRO A 62 16.35 -2.81 -13.83
N GLY A 63 16.48 -2.65 -12.52
CA GLY A 63 16.61 -1.35 -11.87
C GLY A 63 15.29 -0.59 -11.68
N GLN A 64 14.18 -1.05 -12.29
CA GLN A 64 12.86 -0.46 -12.13
C GLN A 64 11.92 -1.38 -11.34
N SER A 65 12.06 -2.71 -11.48
CA SER A 65 11.32 -3.69 -10.70
C SER A 65 12.25 -4.56 -9.90
N ALA A 66 11.90 -4.84 -8.64
CA ALA A 66 12.62 -5.77 -7.77
C ALA A 66 11.65 -6.63 -6.97
N VAL A 67 12.06 -7.88 -6.72
CA VAL A 67 11.32 -8.79 -5.85
C VAL A 67 12.22 -9.41 -4.81
N CYS A 68 11.73 -9.53 -3.58
CA CYS A 68 12.37 -10.25 -2.49
C CYS A 68 11.47 -11.42 -2.07
N LEU A 69 11.77 -12.62 -2.59
CA LEU A 69 11.04 -13.85 -2.32
C LEU A 69 11.50 -14.48 -1.01
N LYS A 70 11.39 -13.70 0.08
CA LYS A 70 11.74 -14.12 1.44
C LYS A 70 10.83 -13.46 2.45
N PHE A 71 10.55 -14.19 3.53
CA PHE A 71 9.99 -13.58 4.73
C PHE A 71 11.15 -13.06 5.59
N ASP A 72 11.46 -11.77 5.43
CA ASP A 72 12.52 -11.09 6.19
C ASP A 72 11.96 -9.77 6.77
N PRO A 73 11.75 -9.71 8.10
CA PRO A 73 11.21 -8.51 8.75
C PRO A 73 12.09 -7.27 8.57
N LYS A 74 13.41 -7.44 8.44
CA LYS A 74 14.33 -6.30 8.21
C LYS A 74 14.11 -5.70 6.82
N ILE A 75 14.01 -6.55 5.80
CA ILE A 75 13.74 -6.12 4.42
C ILE A 75 12.33 -5.51 4.34
N ALA A 76 11.34 -6.11 5.00
CA ALA A 76 9.99 -5.54 5.06
C ALA A 76 9.98 -4.13 5.68
N ASN A 77 10.67 -3.93 6.80
CA ASN A 77 10.77 -2.61 7.44
C ASN A 77 11.49 -1.58 6.55
N LEU A 78 12.57 -1.97 5.87
CA LEU A 78 13.25 -1.10 4.91
C LEU A 78 12.35 -0.76 3.72
N ALA A 79 11.56 -1.73 3.25
CA ALA A 79 10.59 -1.52 2.17
C ALA A 79 9.50 -0.52 2.57
N TYR A 80 8.93 -0.63 3.78
CA TYR A 80 8.00 0.38 4.31
C TYR A 80 8.64 1.75 4.44
N ALA A 81 9.87 1.82 4.97
CA ALA A 81 10.55 3.09 5.23
C ALA A 81 10.98 3.83 3.95
N GLY A 82 11.26 3.09 2.88
CA GLY A 82 11.65 3.68 1.60
C GLY A 82 10.49 3.91 0.63
N ALA A 83 9.28 3.45 0.97
CA ALA A 83 8.13 3.55 0.08
C ALA A 83 7.55 4.97 0.01
N ASP A 84 7.24 5.44 -1.19
CA ASP A 84 6.34 6.57 -1.40
C ASP A 84 4.88 6.07 -1.45
N LEU A 85 4.61 5.03 -2.23
CA LEU A 85 3.30 4.41 -2.37
C LEU A 85 3.31 3.01 -1.77
N TYR A 86 2.27 2.67 -1.02
CA TYR A 86 2.05 1.31 -0.54
C TYR A 86 0.84 0.67 -1.20
N LEU A 87 1.07 -0.39 -1.99
CA LEU A 87 0.03 -1.04 -2.79
C LEU A 87 -0.63 -2.18 -2.00
N MET A 88 -1.96 -2.12 -1.84
CA MET A 88 -2.72 -3.16 -1.16
C MET A 88 -4.06 -3.43 -1.87
N PRO A 89 -4.02 -4.03 -3.08
CA PRO A 89 -5.20 -4.30 -3.89
C PRO A 89 -5.95 -5.57 -3.46
N SER A 90 -6.02 -5.84 -2.15
CA SER A 90 -6.63 -7.07 -1.62
C SER A 90 -8.10 -7.20 -2.04
N LYS A 91 -8.50 -8.40 -2.48
CA LYS A 91 -9.90 -8.71 -2.81
C LYS A 91 -10.79 -8.71 -1.56
N ALA A 92 -10.24 -9.18 -0.46
CA ALA A 92 -10.85 -9.16 0.85
C ALA A 92 -9.77 -8.94 1.92
N GLU A 93 -10.03 -8.01 2.83
CA GLU A 93 -9.12 -7.68 3.93
C GLU A 93 -9.94 -7.37 5.20
N PRO A 94 -10.08 -8.32 6.12
CA PRO A 94 -10.92 -8.12 7.31
C PRO A 94 -10.52 -6.92 8.17
N CYS A 95 -9.23 -6.72 8.38
CA CYS A 95 -8.68 -5.62 9.16
C CYS A 95 -7.58 -4.89 8.35
N GLY A 96 -6.50 -5.60 8.06
CA GLY A 96 -5.28 -5.03 7.49
C GLY A 96 -4.45 -4.30 8.56
N LEU A 97 -3.17 -4.64 8.64
CA LEU A 97 -2.21 -3.93 9.48
C LEU A 97 -1.12 -3.27 8.64
N SER A 98 -0.82 -3.83 7.48
CA SER A 98 0.29 -3.38 6.65
C SER A 98 0.08 -1.96 6.09
N GLN A 99 -1.16 -1.54 5.79
CA GLN A 99 -1.45 -0.15 5.42
C GLN A 99 -1.19 0.81 6.57
N LEU A 100 -1.53 0.43 7.81
CA LEU A 100 -1.28 1.26 9.00
C LEU A 100 0.23 1.39 9.28
N ILE A 101 0.97 0.30 9.10
CA ILE A 101 2.44 0.30 9.19
C ILE A 101 3.01 1.22 8.11
N ALA A 102 2.60 1.06 6.86
CA ALA A 102 3.05 1.89 5.73
C ALA A 102 2.79 3.38 5.99
N MET A 103 1.58 3.74 6.39
CA MET A 103 1.21 5.11 6.76
C MET A 103 2.10 5.65 7.88
N ARG A 104 2.39 4.85 8.91
CA ARG A 104 3.30 5.26 10.00
C ARG A 104 4.72 5.53 9.52
N PHE A 105 5.19 4.88 8.46
CA PHE A 105 6.46 5.15 7.80
C PHE A 105 6.40 6.27 6.76
N GLY A 106 5.24 6.84 6.47
CA GLY A 106 5.05 7.94 5.53
C GLY A 106 4.71 7.50 4.10
N ALA A 107 4.53 6.19 3.87
CA ALA A 107 4.07 5.68 2.59
C ALA A 107 2.56 5.87 2.43
N VAL A 108 2.13 6.46 1.31
CA VAL A 108 0.71 6.71 1.03
C VAL A 108 0.05 5.46 0.46
N PRO A 109 -1.02 4.94 1.07
CA PRO A 109 -1.65 3.70 0.62
C PRO A 109 -2.49 3.88 -0.64
N VAL A 110 -2.40 2.87 -1.53
CA VAL A 110 -3.30 2.68 -2.68
C VAL A 110 -4.00 1.34 -2.50
N VAL A 111 -5.30 1.35 -2.21
CA VAL A 111 -6.01 0.17 -1.74
C VAL A 111 -7.34 -0.09 -2.46
N ASN A 112 -7.74 -1.36 -2.53
CA ASN A 112 -9.14 -1.70 -2.80
C ASN A 112 -9.98 -1.38 -1.55
N ALA A 113 -11.07 -0.61 -1.72
CA ALA A 113 -11.93 -0.17 -0.62
C ALA A 113 -12.83 -1.32 -0.10
N THR A 114 -12.21 -2.31 0.55
CA THR A 114 -12.87 -3.51 1.10
C THR A 114 -12.52 -3.73 2.58
N GLY A 115 -13.47 -4.21 3.37
CA GLY A 115 -13.28 -4.50 4.80
C GLY A 115 -12.57 -3.38 5.55
N GLY A 116 -11.60 -3.72 6.38
CA GLY A 116 -10.84 -2.76 7.19
C GLY A 116 -10.02 -1.74 6.38
N LEU A 117 -9.76 -1.99 5.10
CA LEU A 117 -9.13 -0.98 4.24
C LEU A 117 -10.05 0.21 3.99
N ARG A 118 -11.36 -0.04 3.83
CA ARG A 118 -12.37 1.02 3.70
C ARG A 118 -12.47 1.87 4.96
N ASP A 119 -12.29 1.25 6.11
CA ASP A 119 -12.42 1.93 7.42
C ASP A 119 -11.18 2.77 7.75
N THR A 120 -10.01 2.37 7.25
CA THR A 120 -8.72 2.97 7.62
C THR A 120 -8.14 3.90 6.56
N VAL A 121 -8.45 3.68 5.28
CA VAL A 121 -7.93 4.47 4.15
C VAL A 121 -9.09 5.16 3.44
N TRP A 122 -9.29 6.43 3.76
CA TRP A 122 -10.30 7.26 3.11
C TRP A 122 -9.70 7.88 1.84
N PRO A 123 -10.51 7.97 0.74
CA PRO A 123 -10.01 8.54 -0.51
C PRO A 123 -9.56 10.00 -0.32
N TYR A 124 -8.38 10.31 -0.83
CA TYR A 124 -7.86 11.66 -0.81
C TYR A 124 -8.67 12.56 -1.77
N ASP A 125 -9.11 13.69 -1.25
CA ASP A 125 -9.79 14.75 -1.99
C ASP A 125 -8.81 15.93 -2.16
N PRO A 126 -8.41 16.26 -3.39
CA PRO A 126 -7.46 17.33 -3.65
C PRO A 126 -8.01 18.73 -3.40
N ASP A 127 -9.34 18.91 -3.37
CA ASP A 127 -9.97 20.22 -3.21
C ASP A 127 -9.96 20.67 -1.74
N CYS A 128 -10.23 19.77 -0.81
CA CYS A 128 -10.18 20.04 0.62
C CYS A 128 -8.93 19.49 1.31
N GLU A 129 -8.06 18.81 0.57
CA GLU A 129 -6.83 18.15 1.07
C GLU A 129 -7.10 17.17 2.22
N ALA A 130 -8.26 16.52 2.19
CA ALA A 130 -8.67 15.53 3.17
C ALA A 130 -8.52 14.11 2.62
N GLY A 131 -8.39 13.14 3.52
CA GLY A 131 -8.24 11.73 3.16
C GLY A 131 -6.94 11.12 3.66
N ARG A 132 -6.71 9.85 3.33
CA ARG A 132 -5.58 9.05 3.83
C ARG A 132 -4.90 8.21 2.76
N GLY A 133 -5.26 8.40 1.50
CA GLY A 133 -4.68 7.62 0.40
C GLY A 133 -5.59 7.54 -0.81
N PHE A 134 -5.28 6.61 -1.69
CA PHE A 134 -6.00 6.45 -2.94
C PHE A 134 -6.75 5.12 -2.94
N THR A 135 -8.03 5.17 -3.28
CA THR A 135 -8.89 3.97 -3.25
C THR A 135 -9.50 3.69 -4.60
N PHE A 136 -9.82 2.42 -4.84
CA PHE A 136 -10.67 1.98 -5.93
C PHE A 136 -11.77 1.07 -5.38
N GLN A 137 -12.92 1.01 -6.05
CA GLN A 137 -14.13 0.36 -5.53
C GLN A 137 -14.39 -1.01 -6.15
N SER A 138 -14.06 -1.17 -7.43
CA SER A 138 -14.26 -2.41 -8.15
C SER A 138 -12.97 -3.19 -8.20
N TYR A 139 -13.02 -4.48 -7.84
CA TYR A 139 -11.86 -5.36 -7.92
C TYR A 139 -11.51 -5.65 -9.38
N ASN A 140 -10.92 -4.68 -10.04
CA ASN A 140 -10.41 -4.81 -11.41
C ASN A 140 -9.08 -4.06 -11.59
N ALA A 141 -8.34 -4.46 -12.60
CA ALA A 141 -6.99 -4.00 -12.84
C ALA A 141 -6.93 -2.54 -13.34
N ASP A 142 -7.91 -2.08 -14.12
CA ASP A 142 -7.92 -0.73 -14.67
C ASP A 142 -8.22 0.29 -13.57
N ASP A 143 -9.16 0.00 -12.65
CA ASP A 143 -9.44 0.85 -11.49
C ASP A 143 -8.24 0.92 -10.54
N PHE A 144 -7.53 -0.20 -10.35
CA PHE A 144 -6.29 -0.23 -9.57
C PHE A 144 -5.21 0.64 -10.20
N LEU A 145 -4.97 0.51 -11.51
CA LEU A 145 -3.99 1.34 -12.21
C LEU A 145 -4.38 2.82 -12.17
N ALA A 146 -5.67 3.14 -12.37
CA ALA A 146 -6.16 4.50 -12.27
C ALA A 146 -5.97 5.11 -10.86
N ALA A 147 -6.09 4.29 -9.80
CA ALA A 147 -5.79 4.75 -8.44
C ALA A 147 -4.28 5.04 -8.26
N ILE A 148 -3.41 4.21 -8.82
CA ILE A 148 -1.97 4.47 -8.83
C ILE A 148 -1.65 5.74 -9.64
N ASP A 149 -2.26 5.91 -10.81
CA ASP A 149 -2.04 7.09 -11.68
C ASP A 149 -2.45 8.40 -10.94
N ARG A 150 -3.56 8.40 -10.17
CA ARG A 150 -3.93 9.56 -9.33
C ARG A 150 -2.91 9.83 -8.23
N ALA A 151 -2.36 8.78 -7.61
CA ALA A 151 -1.34 8.92 -6.58
C ALA A 151 -0.04 9.50 -7.17
N LEU A 152 0.41 8.99 -8.31
CA LEU A 152 1.59 9.49 -9.01
C LEU A 152 1.41 10.93 -9.49
N ALA A 153 0.22 11.30 -9.96
CA ALA A 153 -0.09 12.68 -10.33
C ALA A 153 0.07 13.63 -9.12
N LEU A 154 -0.48 13.27 -7.95
CA LEU A 154 -0.28 14.09 -6.75
C LEU A 154 1.19 14.15 -6.34
N PHE A 155 1.91 13.03 -6.40
CA PHE A 155 3.33 12.95 -6.03
C PHE A 155 4.20 13.88 -6.88
N TYR A 156 3.98 13.89 -8.22
CA TYR A 156 4.81 14.68 -9.14
C TYR A 156 4.33 16.10 -9.35
N ASP A 157 3.02 16.32 -9.42
CA ASP A 157 2.46 17.61 -9.81
C ASP A 157 2.20 18.53 -8.61
N ALA A 158 2.07 17.96 -7.40
CA ALA A 158 1.80 18.71 -6.18
C ALA A 158 2.56 18.15 -4.95
N PRO A 159 3.89 18.15 -4.95
CA PRO A 159 4.72 17.53 -3.92
C PRO A 159 4.46 18.07 -2.51
N ASP A 160 4.10 19.33 -2.36
CA ASP A 160 3.74 19.88 -1.04
C ASP A 160 2.44 19.28 -0.49
N LYS A 161 1.45 19.03 -1.35
CA LYS A 161 0.21 18.34 -0.96
C LYS A 161 0.50 16.88 -0.61
N TRP A 162 1.35 16.22 -1.39
CA TRP A 162 1.80 14.86 -1.10
C TRP A 162 2.46 14.77 0.27
N LEU A 163 3.39 15.66 0.58
CA LEU A 163 4.07 15.68 1.89
C LEU A 163 3.10 15.96 3.04
N ARG A 164 2.09 16.82 2.84
CA ARG A 164 1.06 17.05 3.87
C ARG A 164 0.22 15.80 4.11
N LEU A 165 -0.18 15.09 3.05
CA LEU A 165 -0.90 13.81 3.16
C LEU A 165 -0.07 12.78 3.92
N ALA A 166 1.17 12.54 3.51
CA ALA A 166 2.06 11.57 4.14
C ALA A 166 2.31 11.90 5.62
N ARG A 167 2.57 13.17 5.97
CA ARG A 167 2.74 13.60 7.36
C ARG A 167 1.47 13.47 8.19
N GLY A 168 0.31 13.74 7.59
CA GLY A 168 -1.00 13.53 8.23
C GLY A 168 -1.20 12.07 8.59
N ASP A 169 -0.87 11.17 7.69
CA ASP A 169 -0.96 9.72 7.91
C ASP A 169 0.02 9.25 9.00
N MET A 170 1.25 9.74 8.99
CA MET A 170 2.25 9.43 10.03
C MET A 170 1.81 9.85 11.43
N ALA A 171 1.00 10.89 11.55
CA ALA A 171 0.53 11.44 12.82
C ALA A 171 -0.65 10.64 13.42
N ILE A 172 -1.26 9.72 12.67
CA ILE A 172 -2.39 8.92 13.14
C ILE A 172 -1.93 7.97 14.25
N ASP A 173 -2.58 8.05 15.42
CA ASP A 173 -2.35 7.10 16.50
C ASP A 173 -3.14 5.80 16.25
N SER A 174 -2.48 4.80 15.73
CA SER A 174 -3.00 3.44 15.52
C SER A 174 -2.63 2.48 16.68
N SER A 175 -2.22 3.01 17.85
CA SER A 175 -1.88 2.21 19.01
C SER A 175 -3.12 1.61 19.68
N TRP A 176 -2.87 0.69 20.61
CA TRP A 176 -3.92 0.10 21.46
C TRP A 176 -4.50 1.03 22.52
N LYS A 177 -4.04 2.28 22.63
CA LYS A 177 -4.46 3.21 23.69
C LYS A 177 -5.97 3.46 23.68
N LEU A 178 -6.53 3.87 22.54
CA LEU A 178 -7.97 4.11 22.43
C LEU A 178 -8.78 2.80 22.43
N PRO A 179 -8.46 1.79 21.60
CA PRO A 179 -9.19 0.52 21.64
C PRO A 179 -9.21 -0.15 23.01
N ALA A 180 -8.11 -0.10 23.76
CA ALA A 180 -8.09 -0.66 25.11
C ALA A 180 -9.07 0.06 26.08
N GLN A 181 -9.23 1.37 25.94
CA GLN A 181 -10.23 2.12 26.73
C GLN A 181 -11.65 1.71 26.37
N GLU A 182 -11.95 1.60 25.08
CA GLU A 182 -13.26 1.15 24.58
C GLU A 182 -13.60 -0.27 25.05
N TYR A 183 -12.63 -1.20 25.02
CA TYR A 183 -12.81 -2.54 25.59
C TYR A 183 -13.09 -2.50 27.11
N MET A 184 -12.37 -1.67 27.86
CA MET A 184 -12.61 -1.53 29.29
C MET A 184 -14.01 -0.98 29.62
N GLU A 185 -14.50 -0.03 28.81
CA GLU A 185 -15.88 0.46 28.94
C GLU A 185 -16.92 -0.61 28.59
N LEU A 186 -16.68 -1.39 27.56
CA LEU A 186 -17.54 -2.52 27.20
C LEU A 186 -17.62 -3.56 28.30
N TYR A 187 -16.49 -3.90 28.91
CA TYR A 187 -16.45 -4.85 30.03
C TYR A 187 -17.20 -4.32 31.25
N LYS A 188 -17.08 -3.03 31.60
CA LYS A 188 -17.85 -2.42 32.68
C LYS A 188 -19.36 -2.52 32.42
N LYS A 189 -19.81 -2.14 31.24
CA LYS A 189 -21.23 -2.26 30.86
C LYS A 189 -21.74 -3.71 30.92
N ALA A 190 -20.92 -4.68 30.57
CA ALA A 190 -21.31 -6.10 30.64
C ALA A 190 -21.38 -6.67 32.06
N ILE A 191 -20.70 -6.05 33.03
CA ILE A 191 -20.73 -6.44 34.45
C ILE A 191 -21.90 -5.76 35.19
N GLU A 192 -22.24 -4.54 34.77
CA GLU A 192 -23.29 -3.71 35.43
C GLU A 192 -24.70 -4.02 34.90
N GLY A 193 -24.87 -4.72 33.78
CA GLY A 193 -26.12 -5.10 33.12
C GLY A 193 -26.48 -6.55 33.32
#